data_2d011ccf6c16fae0111ca923e40a6994
#
_entry.id   2d011ccf6c16fae0111ca923e40a6994
#
_cell.length_a   1.000
_cell.length_b   1.000
_cell.length_c   1.000
_cell.angle_alpha   90.00
_cell.angle_beta   90.00
_cell.angle_gamma   90.00
#
_symmetry.space_group_name_H-M   'P 1'
#
loop_
_entity.id
_entity.type
_entity.pdbx_description
1 polymer ?
#
loop_
_entity_poly.entity_id
_entity_poly.type
_entity_poly.pdbx_seq_one_letter_code
_entity_poly.pdbx_strand_id
1 'polypeptide(L)'
;MANRMTDSYLGNNKQYVSGQAVHKPTYPGKQPINPAKHVAVVACMDARLDVEDLLGLQTGDAHIIRNAGGVVTDDAIRCLIISHHLLNTNEIILIHHTR
;
A
#
# COMPACT_ATOMS: atom_id res chain seq x y z
N MET A 1 21.97 17.24 -17.00
CA MET A 1 21.31 17.30 -15.71
C MET A 1 21.89 16.25 -14.80
N ALA A 2 22.27 16.64 -13.62
CA ALA A 2 22.80 15.71 -12.64
C ALA A 2 21.74 14.67 -12.25
N ASN A 3 22.18 13.62 -11.59
CA ASN A 3 21.33 12.53 -11.15
C ASN A 3 20.16 13.03 -10.32
N ARG A 4 18.97 12.63 -10.69
CA ARG A 4 17.77 12.82 -9.87
C ARG A 4 17.55 11.60 -9.01
N MET A 5 16.81 11.76 -7.94
CA MET A 5 16.39 10.62 -7.13
C MET A 5 15.64 9.59 -7.96
N THR A 6 14.95 10.06 -9.00
CA THR A 6 14.25 9.15 -9.93
C THR A 6 15.20 8.13 -10.56
N ASP A 7 16.40 8.54 -10.96
CA ASP A 7 17.37 7.62 -11.55
C ASP A 7 17.79 6.55 -10.54
N SER A 8 17.97 6.95 -9.28
CA SER A 8 18.30 6.02 -8.21
C SER A 8 17.18 5.00 -8.00
N TYR A 9 15.95 5.47 -8.01
CA TYR A 9 14.77 4.60 -7.84
C TYR A 9 14.61 3.62 -9.00
N LEU A 10 14.88 4.06 -10.22
CA LEU A 10 14.85 3.18 -11.38
C LEU A 10 15.93 2.09 -11.27
N GLY A 11 17.09 2.43 -10.76
CA GLY A 11 18.16 1.45 -10.50
C GLY A 11 17.73 0.44 -9.45
N ASN A 12 17.12 0.91 -8.37
CA ASN A 12 16.59 0.03 -7.32
C ASN A 12 15.49 -0.87 -7.88
N ASN A 13 14.66 -0.35 -8.76
CA ASN A 13 13.58 -1.13 -9.37
C ASN A 13 14.14 -2.25 -10.24
N LYS A 14 15.22 -1.99 -10.99
CA LYS A 14 15.86 -3.04 -11.76
C LYS A 14 16.36 -4.18 -10.88
N GLN A 15 16.95 -3.83 -9.73
CA GLN A 15 17.38 -4.83 -8.75
C GLN A 15 16.20 -5.63 -8.20
N TYR A 16 15.10 -4.96 -7.91
CA TYR A 16 13.88 -5.61 -7.42
C TYR A 16 13.36 -6.63 -8.45
N VAL A 17 13.26 -6.22 -9.71
CA VAL A 17 12.78 -7.08 -10.80
C VAL A 17 13.69 -8.30 -10.98
N SER A 18 15.00 -8.15 -10.82
CA SER A 18 15.96 -9.24 -10.96
C SER A 18 16.09 -10.11 -9.71
N GLY A 19 15.36 -9.81 -8.66
CA GLY A 19 15.45 -10.54 -7.39
C GLY A 19 16.59 -10.14 -6.49
N GLN A 20 17.25 -9.02 -6.76
CA GLN A 20 18.41 -8.55 -6.02
C GLN A 20 18.15 -7.29 -5.19
N ALA A 21 16.87 -7.04 -4.86
CA ALA A 21 16.50 -5.85 -4.13
C ALA A 21 17.14 -5.80 -2.74
N VAL A 22 17.58 -4.60 -2.33
CA VAL A 22 18.12 -4.37 -0.99
C VAL A 22 17.05 -4.59 0.06
N HIS A 23 15.85 -4.07 -0.20
CA HIS A 23 14.68 -4.30 0.64
C HIS A 23 13.88 -5.45 0.05
N LYS A 24 14.06 -6.63 0.57
CA LYS A 24 13.32 -7.79 0.09
C LYS A 24 11.89 -7.70 0.55
N PRO A 25 10.93 -7.86 -0.36
CA PRO A 25 9.55 -7.99 0.07
C PRO A 25 9.38 -9.24 0.92
N THR A 26 8.48 -9.20 1.87
CA THR A 26 8.17 -10.36 2.71
C THR A 26 7.65 -11.51 1.84
N TYR A 27 7.00 -11.17 0.75
CA TYR A 27 6.47 -12.14 -0.20
C TYR A 27 7.02 -11.87 -1.59
N PRO A 28 7.27 -12.91 -2.36
CA PRO A 28 7.59 -12.74 -3.78
C PRO A 28 6.38 -12.17 -4.53
N GLY A 29 6.61 -11.61 -5.72
CA GLY A 29 5.60 -10.90 -6.49
C GLY A 29 4.46 -11.71 -7.06
N LYS A 30 4.24 -12.92 -6.59
CA LYS A 30 3.15 -13.81 -7.06
C LYS A 30 2.04 -13.94 -6.03
N GLN A 31 1.72 -12.86 -5.35
CA GLN A 31 0.63 -12.87 -4.39
C GLN A 31 -0.72 -12.98 -5.08
N PRO A 32 -1.70 -13.62 -4.45
CA PRO A 32 -3.08 -13.54 -4.92
C PRO A 32 -3.55 -12.10 -4.97
N ILE A 33 -4.49 -11.79 -5.85
CA ILE A 33 -5.03 -10.44 -5.96
C ILE A 33 -5.86 -10.05 -4.74
N ASN A 34 -6.54 -11.02 -4.11
CA ASN A 34 -7.35 -10.74 -2.93
C ASN A 34 -6.47 -10.56 -1.69
N PRO A 35 -6.71 -9.54 -0.87
CA PRO A 35 -5.95 -9.35 0.36
C PRO A 35 -6.12 -10.52 1.34
N ALA A 36 -5.02 -11.03 1.86
CA ALA A 36 -5.03 -12.21 2.72
C ALA A 36 -5.83 -12.01 4.01
N LYS A 37 -5.88 -10.79 4.54
CA LYS A 37 -6.61 -10.48 5.77
C LYS A 37 -8.01 -9.95 5.52
N HIS A 38 -8.44 -9.83 4.26
CA HIS A 38 -9.80 -9.40 3.89
C HIS A 38 -10.13 -8.01 4.41
N VAL A 39 -9.17 -7.11 4.44
CA VAL A 39 -9.32 -5.78 5.02
C VAL A 39 -8.86 -4.72 4.04
N ALA A 40 -9.54 -3.57 4.07
CA ALA A 40 -9.14 -2.37 3.35
C ALA A 40 -8.88 -1.25 4.36
N VAL A 41 -7.80 -0.52 4.17
CA VAL A 41 -7.38 0.56 5.07
C VAL A 41 -7.41 1.87 4.31
N VAL A 42 -7.98 2.91 4.91
CA VAL A 42 -7.88 4.28 4.40
C VAL A 42 -7.04 5.10 5.36
N ALA A 43 -5.98 5.69 4.87
CA ALA A 43 -5.01 6.40 5.71
C ALA A 43 -4.45 7.63 5.00
N CYS A 44 -3.78 8.48 5.78
CA CYS A 44 -3.11 9.66 5.25
C CYS A 44 -1.88 9.28 4.44
N MET A 45 -1.60 10.08 3.42
CA MET A 45 -0.40 9.91 2.58
C MET A 45 0.88 10.41 3.26
N ASP A 46 0.81 10.90 4.47
CA ASP A 46 1.97 11.41 5.21
C ASP A 46 3.10 10.38 5.18
N ALA A 47 4.27 10.81 4.71
CA ALA A 47 5.42 9.91 4.50
C ALA A 47 5.95 9.29 5.80
N ARG A 48 5.62 9.89 6.95
CA ARG A 48 6.04 9.38 8.26
C ARG A 48 5.17 8.22 8.74
N LEU A 49 4.03 8.01 8.09
CA LEU A 49 3.05 6.99 8.51
C LEU A 49 3.29 5.70 7.72
N ASP A 50 3.80 4.70 8.40
CA ASP A 50 3.96 3.36 7.82
C ASP A 50 2.77 2.51 8.27
N VAL A 51 1.77 2.44 7.41
CA VAL A 51 0.49 1.80 7.73
C VAL A 51 0.66 0.31 7.99
N GLU A 52 1.46 -0.36 7.18
CA GLU A 52 1.65 -1.79 7.35
C GLU A 52 2.34 -2.10 8.67
N ASP A 53 3.39 -1.38 8.99
CA ASP A 53 4.09 -1.56 10.27
C ASP A 53 3.20 -1.21 11.46
N LEU A 54 2.44 -0.11 11.33
CA LEU A 54 1.53 0.35 12.37
C LEU A 54 0.51 -0.72 12.76
N LEU A 55 0.01 -1.46 11.79
CA LEU A 55 -1.03 -2.47 12.00
C LEU A 55 -0.50 -3.90 12.04
N GLY A 56 0.80 -4.08 11.87
CA GLY A 56 1.39 -5.42 11.83
C GLY A 56 1.03 -6.19 10.57
N LEU A 57 0.82 -5.49 9.47
CA LEU A 57 0.47 -6.09 8.19
C LEU A 57 1.72 -6.35 7.35
N GLN A 58 1.63 -7.34 6.49
CA GLN A 58 2.66 -7.66 5.52
C GLN A 58 2.12 -7.42 4.12
N THR A 59 3.02 -7.34 3.15
CA THR A 59 2.65 -7.21 1.74
C THR A 59 1.64 -8.31 1.37
N GLY A 60 0.53 -7.89 0.77
CA GLY A 60 -0.52 -8.81 0.36
C GLY A 60 -1.63 -9.01 1.39
N ASP A 61 -1.51 -8.46 2.60
CA ASP A 61 -2.51 -8.65 3.65
C ASP A 61 -3.75 -7.78 3.48
N ALA A 62 -3.59 -6.57 2.99
CA ALA A 62 -4.67 -5.59 2.95
C ALA A 62 -4.56 -4.66 1.74
N HIS A 63 -5.69 -4.11 1.32
CA HIS A 63 -5.67 -2.94 0.44
C HIS A 63 -5.35 -1.70 1.27
N ILE A 64 -4.42 -0.89 0.80
CA ILE A 64 -4.05 0.35 1.48
C ILE A 64 -4.38 1.51 0.55
N ILE A 65 -5.37 2.32 0.92
CA ILE A 65 -5.80 3.50 0.17
C ILE A 65 -5.29 4.72 0.92
N ARG A 66 -4.51 5.56 0.25
CA ARG A 66 -3.90 6.72 0.91
C ARG A 66 -4.19 8.00 0.14
N ASN A 67 -4.56 9.04 0.87
CA ASN A 67 -4.75 10.37 0.31
C ASN A 67 -4.38 11.44 1.34
N ALA A 68 -4.51 12.71 0.96
CA ALA A 68 -4.25 13.80 1.88
C ALA A 68 -5.28 13.78 3.02
N GLY A 69 -4.81 13.52 4.22
CA GLY A 69 -5.62 13.49 5.42
C GLY A 69 -6.33 12.16 5.71
N GLY A 70 -6.24 11.17 4.85
CA GLY A 70 -6.95 9.91 5.05
C GLY A 70 -8.47 10.09 5.02
N VAL A 71 -8.96 10.97 4.16
CA VAL A 71 -10.38 11.33 4.08
C VAL A 71 -11.11 10.37 3.15
N VAL A 72 -12.32 10.00 3.51
CA VAL A 72 -13.15 9.16 2.66
C VAL A 72 -13.80 10.05 1.58
N THR A 73 -13.08 10.20 0.48
CA THR A 73 -13.51 10.95 -0.70
C THR A 73 -14.34 10.06 -1.62
N ASP A 74 -14.92 10.65 -2.67
CA ASP A 74 -15.66 9.86 -3.67
C ASP A 74 -14.76 8.78 -4.29
N ASP A 75 -13.51 9.11 -4.59
CA ASP A 75 -12.57 8.12 -5.12
C ASP A 75 -12.25 7.03 -4.09
N ALA A 76 -12.08 7.39 -2.83
CA ALA A 76 -11.88 6.40 -1.77
C ALA A 76 -13.08 5.47 -1.66
N ILE A 77 -14.30 5.99 -1.77
CA ILE A 77 -15.52 5.19 -1.79
C ILE A 77 -15.51 4.21 -2.96
N ARG A 78 -15.15 4.69 -4.15
CA ARG A 78 -15.03 3.84 -5.33
C ARG A 78 -14.04 2.71 -5.09
N CYS A 79 -12.89 3.03 -4.52
CA CYS A 79 -11.88 2.01 -4.20
C CYS A 79 -12.40 0.98 -3.21
N LEU A 80 -13.12 1.44 -2.17
CA LEU A 80 -13.67 0.55 -1.15
C LEU A 80 -14.75 -0.36 -1.73
N ILE A 81 -15.59 0.16 -2.64
CA ILE A 81 -16.61 -0.65 -3.31
C ILE A 81 -15.95 -1.77 -4.12
N ILE A 82 -14.93 -1.45 -4.89
CA ILE A 82 -14.20 -2.45 -5.68
C ILE A 82 -13.51 -3.45 -4.76
N SER A 83 -12.89 -2.97 -3.71
CA SER A 83 -12.21 -3.81 -2.72
C SER A 83 -13.18 -4.83 -2.11
N HIS A 84 -14.36 -4.39 -1.74
CA HIS A 84 -15.36 -5.25 -1.11
C HIS A 84 -16.04 -6.19 -2.12
N HIS A 85 -16.57 -5.64 -3.21
CA HIS A 85 -17.41 -6.42 -4.13
C HIS A 85 -16.62 -7.33 -5.05
N LEU A 86 -15.41 -6.94 -5.46
CA LEU A 86 -14.64 -7.69 -6.44
C LEU A 86 -13.43 -8.41 -5.84
N LEU A 87 -12.90 -7.94 -4.72
CA LEU A 87 -11.63 -8.41 -4.17
C LEU A 87 -11.76 -8.95 -2.75
N ASN A 88 -12.99 -9.17 -2.32
CA ASN A 88 -13.32 -9.96 -1.13
C ASN A 88 -12.82 -9.38 0.20
N THR A 89 -12.89 -8.07 0.37
CA THR A 89 -12.65 -7.46 1.68
C THR A 89 -13.98 -7.28 2.41
N ASN A 90 -13.96 -7.42 3.73
CA ASN A 90 -15.17 -7.36 4.54
C ASN A 90 -15.01 -6.46 5.78
N GLU A 91 -13.85 -5.86 5.97
CA GLU A 91 -13.60 -4.89 7.03
C GLU A 91 -12.90 -3.66 6.47
N ILE A 92 -13.25 -2.49 7.01
CA ILE A 92 -12.64 -1.22 6.64
C ILE A 92 -12.04 -0.60 7.88
N ILE A 93 -10.77 -0.20 7.79
CA ILE A 93 -10.08 0.49 8.87
C ILE A 93 -9.78 1.91 8.41
N LEU A 94 -10.23 2.90 9.18
CA LEU A 94 -9.95 4.30 8.92
C LEU A 94 -8.91 4.79 9.93
N ILE A 95 -7.79 5.28 9.43
CA ILE A 95 -6.71 5.76 10.27
C ILE A 95 -6.55 7.27 10.11
N HIS A 96 -6.67 7.98 11.20
CA HIS A 96 -6.35 9.40 11.26
C HIS A 96 -5.21 9.60 12.26
N HIS A 97 -4.47 10.69 12.10
CA HIS A 97 -3.38 11.01 13.01
C HIS A 97 -3.41 12.52 13.35
N THR A 98 -2.79 12.87 14.45
CA THR A 98 -2.87 14.24 14.97
C THR A 98 -1.78 15.14 14.43
N ARG A 99 -0.65 14.63 14.04
CA ARG A 99 0.46 15.41 13.49
C ARG A 99 1.40 14.56 12.65
#